data_cf1683ef36ba527f82c0ae4573369fa6
#
_entry.id   cf1683ef36ba527f82c0ae4573369fa6
#
_cell.length_a   1.000
_cell.length_b   1.000
_cell.length_c   1.000
_cell.angle_alpha   90.00
_cell.angle_beta   90.00
_cell.angle_gamma   90.00
#
_symmetry.space_group_name_H-M   'P 1'
#
loop_
_entity.id
_entity.type
_entity.pdbx_description
1 polymer ?
#
loop_
_entity_poly.entity_id
_entity_poly.type
_entity_poly.pdbx_seq_one_letter_code
_entity_poly.pdbx_strand_id
1 'polypeptide(L)'
;MGFDWKEIFTVGMVLFAVIDIFGSIPIIVDLRNKVGHIQSEKASIVAAVIMISFLFVGDEILKLIGIDVNSFAVAGSFVLFFLALEMILGITLYKDDAPNTASIVPIAFPLIAGAGTMTTLLSLRSEYQTINIIFGILANILIVYLVLKSSSRIEKTLGKNGLGVIRKVFGVVLLAIAVKLFAANVKGLFV
;
A
#
# COMPACT_ATOMS: atom_id res chain seq x y z
N MET A 1 -28.64 0.19 -8.45
CA MET A 1 -27.19 0.25 -8.76
C MET A 1 -26.90 1.69 -9.14
N GLY A 2 -26.42 2.48 -8.22
CA GLY A 2 -26.26 3.92 -8.39
C GLY A 2 -24.84 4.35 -8.10
N PHE A 3 -24.35 5.24 -8.93
CA PHE A 3 -23.15 5.99 -8.72
C PHE A 3 -23.38 6.95 -7.55
N ASP A 4 -22.64 6.82 -6.48
CA ASP A 4 -22.77 7.66 -5.27
C ASP A 4 -21.44 8.36 -4.97
N TRP A 5 -21.42 9.66 -5.13
CA TRP A 5 -20.24 10.50 -4.87
C TRP A 5 -19.75 10.42 -3.43
N LYS A 6 -20.68 10.27 -2.48
CA LYS A 6 -20.33 10.17 -1.06
C LYS A 6 -19.62 8.85 -0.77
N GLU A 7 -20.11 7.75 -1.35
CA GLU A 7 -19.43 6.45 -1.22
C GLU A 7 -18.05 6.50 -1.88
N ILE A 8 -17.93 7.03 -3.10
CA ILE A 8 -16.63 7.14 -3.81
C ILE A 8 -15.63 7.94 -2.99
N PHE A 9 -16.07 9.07 -2.43
CA PHE A 9 -15.21 9.90 -1.61
C PHE A 9 -14.77 9.17 -0.32
N THR A 10 -15.71 8.51 0.37
CA THR A 10 -15.42 7.75 1.59
C THR A 10 -14.44 6.61 1.31
N VAL A 11 -14.73 5.80 0.30
CA VAL A 11 -13.86 4.71 -0.14
C VAL A 11 -12.49 5.24 -0.55
N GLY A 12 -12.47 6.34 -1.32
CA GLY A 12 -11.23 6.99 -1.75
C GLY A 12 -10.37 7.44 -0.57
N MET A 13 -10.97 8.05 0.46
CA MET A 13 -10.26 8.50 1.66
C MET A 13 -9.74 7.33 2.50
N VAL A 14 -10.53 6.26 2.65
CA VAL A 14 -10.10 5.05 3.38
C VAL A 14 -8.91 4.41 2.67
N LEU A 15 -9.01 4.18 1.37
CA LEU A 15 -7.92 3.62 0.57
C LEU A 15 -6.68 4.52 0.57
N PHE A 16 -6.86 5.83 0.47
CA PHE A 16 -5.77 6.81 0.54
C PHE A 16 -4.98 6.68 1.84
N ALA A 17 -5.69 6.56 2.98
CA ALA A 17 -5.06 6.41 4.28
C ALA A 17 -4.31 5.08 4.43
N VAL A 18 -4.83 3.99 3.84
CA VAL A 18 -4.23 2.65 3.95
C VAL A 18 -3.07 2.46 2.97
N ILE A 19 -3.17 2.97 1.74
CA ILE A 19 -2.09 2.93 0.75
C ILE A 19 -0.90 3.76 1.21
N ASP A 20 -1.16 4.87 1.92
CA ASP A 20 -0.15 5.77 2.48
C ASP A 20 1.01 6.08 1.52
N ILE A 21 0.67 6.49 0.30
CA ILE A 21 1.66 6.75 -0.75
C ILE A 21 2.64 7.87 -0.35
N PHE A 22 2.20 8.85 0.45
CA PHE A 22 3.06 9.92 0.93
C PHE A 22 4.07 9.43 1.97
N GLY A 23 3.67 8.54 2.87
CA GLY A 23 4.56 7.86 3.81
C GLY A 23 5.58 6.96 3.11
N SER A 24 5.21 6.47 1.94
CA SER A 24 6.06 5.63 1.10
C SER A 24 7.09 6.42 0.28
N ILE A 25 6.99 7.76 0.18
CA ILE A 25 7.92 8.59 -0.62
C ILE A 25 9.39 8.30 -0.32
N PRO A 26 9.85 8.22 0.94
CA PRO A 26 11.25 7.92 1.23
C PRO A 26 11.73 6.58 0.71
N ILE A 27 10.86 5.55 0.76
CA ILE A 27 11.17 4.21 0.20
C ILE A 27 11.29 4.30 -1.33
N ILE A 28 10.34 5.00 -1.96
CA ILE A 28 10.30 5.19 -3.41
C ILE A 28 11.56 5.91 -3.89
N VAL A 29 11.99 6.95 -3.17
CA VAL A 29 13.21 7.69 -3.49
C VAL A 29 14.46 6.84 -3.30
N ASP A 30 14.56 6.09 -2.19
CA ASP A 30 15.67 5.18 -1.92
C ASP A 30 15.78 4.10 -3.01
N LEU A 31 14.66 3.51 -3.38
CA LEU A 31 14.59 2.53 -4.47
C LEU A 31 15.02 3.15 -5.81
N ARG A 32 14.53 4.36 -6.12
CA ARG A 32 14.92 5.08 -7.32
C ARG A 32 16.43 5.33 -7.39
N ASN A 33 17.03 5.68 -6.26
CA ASN A 33 18.49 5.90 -6.18
C ASN A 33 19.29 4.60 -6.43
N LYS A 34 18.73 3.46 -6.04
CA LYS A 34 19.36 2.14 -6.28
C LYS A 34 19.24 1.68 -7.73
N VAL A 35 18.06 1.87 -8.37
CA VAL A 35 17.78 1.34 -9.72
C VAL A 35 17.81 2.39 -10.82
N GLY A 36 17.99 3.67 -10.48
CA GLY A 36 18.08 4.78 -11.42
C GLY A 36 16.73 5.29 -11.94
N HIS A 37 15.80 4.43 -12.33
CA HIS A 37 14.51 4.82 -12.88
C HIS A 37 13.37 3.91 -12.41
N ILE A 38 12.29 4.52 -11.94
CA ILE A 38 11.04 3.83 -11.61
C ILE A 38 10.05 4.00 -12.76
N GLN A 39 9.53 2.91 -13.28
CA GLN A 39 8.47 2.90 -14.29
C GLN A 39 7.12 3.18 -13.63
N SER A 40 6.84 4.46 -13.35
CA SER A 40 5.66 4.90 -12.60
C SER A 40 4.34 4.40 -13.20
N GLU A 41 4.24 4.43 -14.54
CA GLU A 41 3.08 3.93 -15.28
C GLU A 41 2.86 2.44 -15.01
N LYS A 42 3.92 1.65 -15.12
CA LYS A 42 3.86 0.20 -14.96
C LYS A 42 3.52 -0.18 -13.52
N ALA A 43 4.16 0.48 -12.55
CA ALA A 43 3.88 0.23 -11.14
C ALA A 43 2.41 0.55 -10.79
N SER A 44 1.90 1.68 -11.26
CA SER A 44 0.51 2.09 -11.02
C SER A 44 -0.51 1.17 -11.69
N ILE A 45 -0.26 0.78 -12.95
CA ILE A 45 -1.15 -0.14 -13.67
C ILE A 45 -1.17 -1.52 -12.99
N VAL A 46 0.00 -2.05 -12.63
CA VAL A 46 0.08 -3.35 -11.94
C VAL A 46 -0.62 -3.30 -10.59
N ALA A 47 -0.42 -2.25 -9.79
CA ALA A 47 -1.13 -2.08 -8.54
C ALA A 47 -2.65 -2.02 -8.74
N ALA A 48 -3.13 -1.26 -9.75
CA ALA A 48 -4.55 -1.20 -10.09
C ALA A 48 -5.11 -2.57 -10.45
N VAL A 49 -4.40 -3.31 -11.31
CA VAL A 49 -4.82 -4.67 -11.73
C VAL A 49 -4.89 -5.61 -10.53
N ILE A 50 -3.88 -5.59 -9.65
CA ILE A 50 -3.87 -6.42 -8.44
C ILE A 50 -5.05 -6.06 -7.53
N MET A 51 -5.27 -4.77 -7.23
CA MET A 51 -6.36 -4.31 -6.36
C MET A 51 -7.74 -4.66 -6.94
N ILE A 52 -7.96 -4.40 -8.22
CA ILE A 52 -9.24 -4.70 -8.88
C ILE A 52 -9.46 -6.22 -8.95
N SER A 53 -8.44 -7.00 -9.31
CA SER A 53 -8.56 -8.47 -9.33
C SER A 53 -8.89 -9.01 -7.94
N PHE A 54 -8.20 -8.52 -6.91
CA PHE A 54 -8.43 -8.94 -5.53
C PHE A 54 -9.81 -8.50 -5.00
N LEU A 55 -10.32 -7.37 -5.45
CA LEU A 55 -11.69 -6.93 -5.12
C LEU A 55 -12.75 -7.96 -5.57
N PHE A 56 -12.55 -8.63 -6.70
CA PHE A 56 -13.50 -9.59 -7.23
C PHE A 56 -13.28 -11.01 -6.72
N VAL A 57 -12.04 -11.46 -6.66
CA VAL A 57 -11.70 -12.86 -6.40
C VAL A 57 -10.93 -13.09 -5.10
N GLY A 58 -10.59 -12.04 -4.36
CA GLY A 58 -9.73 -12.14 -3.18
C GLY A 58 -10.29 -13.04 -2.09
N ASP A 59 -11.56 -12.91 -1.77
CA ASP A 59 -12.25 -13.76 -0.78
C ASP A 59 -12.23 -15.23 -1.18
N GLU A 60 -12.50 -15.53 -2.47
CA GLU A 60 -12.50 -16.89 -2.98
C GLU A 60 -11.08 -17.50 -3.00
N ILE A 61 -10.06 -16.69 -3.34
CA ILE A 61 -8.67 -17.14 -3.30
C ILE A 61 -8.25 -17.46 -1.86
N LEU A 62 -8.58 -16.59 -0.90
CA LEU A 62 -8.26 -16.83 0.50
C LEU A 62 -8.94 -18.10 1.02
N LYS A 63 -10.23 -18.28 0.72
CA LYS A 63 -10.98 -19.51 1.07
C LYS A 63 -10.40 -20.77 0.43
N LEU A 64 -9.99 -20.70 -0.83
CA LEU A 64 -9.37 -21.81 -1.54
C LEU A 64 -8.08 -22.29 -0.89
N ILE A 65 -7.29 -21.33 -0.34
CA ILE A 65 -6.04 -21.61 0.37
C ILE A 65 -6.30 -22.01 1.84
N GLY A 66 -7.53 -21.82 2.33
CA GLY A 66 -7.90 -22.06 3.72
C GLY A 66 -7.46 -20.95 4.67
N ILE A 67 -7.27 -19.73 4.16
CA ILE A 67 -6.90 -18.55 4.93
C ILE A 67 -8.10 -17.64 5.05
N ASP A 68 -8.45 -17.23 6.27
CA ASP A 68 -9.47 -16.22 6.49
C ASP A 68 -8.91 -14.79 6.36
N VAL A 69 -9.80 -13.81 6.20
CA VAL A 69 -9.44 -12.40 6.01
C VAL A 69 -8.70 -11.83 7.22
N ASN A 70 -9.03 -12.28 8.44
CA ASN A 70 -8.37 -11.80 9.66
C ASN A 70 -6.91 -12.30 9.72
N SER A 71 -6.68 -13.59 9.42
CA SER A 71 -5.34 -14.17 9.33
C SER A 71 -4.48 -13.45 8.29
N PHE A 72 -5.06 -13.15 7.11
CA PHE A 72 -4.40 -12.40 6.06
C PHE A 72 -4.06 -10.97 6.49
N ALA A 73 -4.99 -10.28 7.21
CA ALA A 73 -4.77 -8.94 7.74
C ALA A 73 -3.67 -8.91 8.81
N VAL A 74 -3.67 -9.89 9.71
CA VAL A 74 -2.62 -10.03 10.74
C VAL A 74 -1.26 -10.27 10.10
N ALA A 75 -1.15 -11.18 9.13
CA ALA A 75 0.09 -11.39 8.39
C ALA A 75 0.58 -10.12 7.70
N GLY A 76 -0.35 -9.38 7.04
CA GLY A 76 -0.05 -8.10 6.41
C GLY A 76 0.42 -7.03 7.39
N SER A 77 -0.13 -7.01 8.61
CA SER A 77 0.31 -6.08 9.64
C SER A 77 1.78 -6.30 10.03
N PHE A 78 2.26 -7.54 10.06
CA PHE A 78 3.69 -7.83 10.29
C PHE A 78 4.57 -7.32 9.14
N VAL A 79 4.13 -7.46 7.90
CA VAL A 79 4.88 -6.89 6.75
C VAL A 79 5.04 -5.38 6.89
N LEU A 80 3.94 -4.67 7.21
CA LEU A 80 3.98 -3.22 7.46
C LEU A 80 4.84 -2.87 8.67
N PHE A 81 4.80 -3.68 9.73
CA PHE A 81 5.60 -3.49 10.93
C PHE A 81 7.11 -3.56 10.62
N PHE A 82 7.56 -4.60 9.90
CA PHE A 82 8.96 -4.72 9.51
C PHE A 82 9.40 -3.59 8.59
N LEU A 83 8.56 -3.19 7.64
CA LEU A 83 8.82 -2.06 6.76
C LEU A 83 8.98 -0.75 7.55
N ALA A 84 8.10 -0.53 8.53
CA ALA A 84 8.18 0.62 9.43
C ALA A 84 9.47 0.62 10.26
N LEU A 85 9.90 -0.54 10.78
CA LEU A 85 11.17 -0.67 11.48
C LEU A 85 12.37 -0.34 10.59
N GLU A 86 12.39 -0.81 9.35
CA GLU A 86 13.43 -0.44 8.38
C GLU A 86 13.53 1.08 8.21
N MET A 87 12.37 1.76 8.11
CA MET A 87 12.33 3.22 7.96
C MET A 87 12.85 3.96 9.19
N ILE A 88 12.46 3.52 10.39
CA ILE A 88 12.82 4.17 11.66
C ILE A 88 14.30 3.94 11.97
N LEU A 89 14.77 2.70 11.85
CA LEU A 89 16.13 2.30 12.23
C LEU A 89 17.16 2.63 11.15
N GLY A 90 16.72 2.84 9.90
CA GLY A 90 17.61 3.11 8.77
C GLY A 90 18.40 1.89 8.31
N ILE A 91 17.92 0.69 8.65
CA ILE A 91 18.50 -0.60 8.23
C ILE A 91 17.70 -1.18 7.08
N THR A 92 18.28 -2.11 6.34
CA THR A 92 17.60 -2.91 5.29
C THR A 92 17.49 -4.35 5.78
N LEU A 93 16.27 -4.80 6.07
CA LEU A 93 16.00 -6.18 6.49
C LEU A 93 15.95 -7.12 5.28
N TYR A 94 15.43 -6.63 4.17
CA TYR A 94 15.37 -7.37 2.92
C TYR A 94 16.42 -6.85 1.93
N LYS A 95 17.40 -7.69 1.59
CA LYS A 95 18.32 -7.42 0.49
C LYS A 95 17.71 -8.01 -0.78
N ASP A 96 17.20 -7.17 -1.64
CA ASP A 96 16.73 -7.57 -2.96
C ASP A 96 17.87 -7.47 -3.97
N ASP A 97 18.30 -8.60 -4.52
CA ASP A 97 19.36 -8.67 -5.53
C ASP A 97 18.83 -8.49 -6.97
N ALA A 98 17.58 -8.08 -7.18
CA ALA A 98 16.96 -8.05 -8.50
C ALA A 98 16.73 -6.64 -9.05
N PRO A 99 17.65 -6.09 -9.85
CA PRO A 99 17.57 -4.70 -10.39
C PRO A 99 16.41 -4.45 -11.37
N ASN A 100 15.91 -5.47 -12.07
CA ASN A 100 14.98 -5.30 -13.19
C ASN A 100 13.49 -5.34 -12.84
N THR A 101 13.11 -5.73 -11.63
CA THR A 101 11.72 -5.85 -11.17
C THR A 101 11.30 -4.75 -10.21
N ALA A 102 12.17 -3.80 -9.91
CA ALA A 102 11.97 -2.79 -8.87
C ALA A 102 10.74 -1.87 -9.05
N SER A 103 10.15 -1.81 -10.24
CA SER A 103 8.90 -1.08 -10.47
C SER A 103 7.66 -1.89 -10.09
N ILE A 104 7.76 -3.21 -10.00
CA ILE A 104 6.64 -4.10 -9.65
C ILE A 104 6.80 -4.55 -8.20
N VAL A 105 7.97 -5.05 -7.85
CA VAL A 105 8.33 -5.47 -6.49
C VAL A 105 9.46 -4.54 -6.01
N PRO A 106 9.35 -3.83 -4.90
CA PRO A 106 8.25 -3.82 -3.94
C PRO A 106 7.18 -2.72 -4.13
N ILE A 107 7.20 -1.93 -5.21
CA ILE A 107 6.33 -0.74 -5.32
C ILE A 107 4.87 -1.13 -5.52
N ALA A 108 4.54 -1.85 -6.62
CA ALA A 108 3.15 -2.23 -6.88
C ALA A 108 2.66 -3.22 -5.82
N PHE A 109 3.49 -4.19 -5.46
CA PHE A 109 3.26 -5.15 -4.37
C PHE A 109 4.58 -5.36 -3.62
N PRO A 110 4.62 -5.31 -2.27
CA PRO A 110 3.49 -5.15 -1.33
C PRO A 110 3.17 -3.70 -0.92
N LEU A 111 3.86 -2.67 -1.48
CA LEU A 111 3.76 -1.30 -0.95
C LEU A 111 2.39 -0.66 -1.23
N ILE A 112 1.92 -0.66 -2.49
CA ILE A 112 0.64 -0.05 -2.87
C ILE A 112 -0.49 -1.05 -2.67
N ALA A 113 -0.44 -2.19 -3.35
CA ALA A 113 -1.42 -3.27 -3.24
C ALA A 113 -0.97 -4.28 -2.19
N GLY A 114 -0.70 -3.84 -0.97
CA GLY A 114 -0.28 -4.69 0.14
C GLY A 114 -1.46 -5.36 0.85
N ALA A 115 -1.15 -6.23 1.83
CA ALA A 115 -2.18 -6.97 2.56
C ALA A 115 -3.16 -6.02 3.29
N GLY A 116 -2.69 -4.88 3.81
CA GLY A 116 -3.56 -3.87 4.41
C GLY A 116 -4.58 -3.29 3.42
N THR A 117 -4.13 -2.98 2.19
CA THR A 117 -5.02 -2.49 1.12
C THR A 117 -6.00 -3.58 0.70
N MET A 118 -5.53 -4.81 0.55
CA MET A 118 -6.37 -5.94 0.12
C MET A 118 -7.45 -6.28 1.14
N THR A 119 -7.12 -6.36 2.43
CA THR A 119 -8.12 -6.60 3.49
C THR A 119 -9.11 -5.46 3.60
N THR A 120 -8.65 -4.21 3.43
CA THR A 120 -9.54 -3.04 3.38
C THR A 120 -10.51 -3.14 2.20
N LEU A 121 -10.05 -3.57 1.02
CA LEU A 121 -10.93 -3.77 -0.15
C LEU A 121 -12.02 -4.82 0.12
N LEU A 122 -11.69 -5.92 0.79
CA LEU A 122 -12.68 -6.93 1.16
C LEU A 122 -13.70 -6.39 2.18
N SER A 123 -13.24 -5.60 3.16
CA SER A 123 -14.13 -4.94 4.11
C SER A 123 -15.05 -3.93 3.40
N LEU A 124 -14.50 -3.08 2.54
CA LEU A 124 -15.28 -2.09 1.79
C LEU A 124 -16.32 -2.75 0.87
N ARG A 125 -16.01 -3.93 0.31
CA ARG A 125 -16.93 -4.68 -0.55
C ARG A 125 -18.19 -5.12 0.18
N SER A 126 -18.13 -5.36 1.50
CA SER A 126 -19.30 -5.70 2.30
C SER A 126 -20.22 -4.52 2.60
N GLU A 127 -19.70 -3.28 2.52
CA GLU A 127 -20.41 -2.07 2.93
C GLU A 127 -20.83 -1.18 1.76
N TYR A 128 -20.06 -1.18 0.66
CA TYR A 128 -20.21 -0.24 -0.46
C TYR A 128 -20.39 -0.94 -1.80
N GLN A 129 -21.00 -0.26 -2.75
CA GLN A 129 -21.17 -0.81 -4.10
C GLN A 129 -19.83 -0.94 -4.82
N THR A 130 -19.61 -2.11 -5.46
CA THR A 130 -18.36 -2.45 -6.15
C THR A 130 -17.93 -1.38 -7.16
N ILE A 131 -18.90 -0.77 -7.88
CA ILE A 131 -18.60 0.29 -8.85
C ILE A 131 -17.97 1.52 -8.19
N ASN A 132 -18.47 1.93 -7.02
CA ASN A 132 -17.95 3.08 -6.28
C ASN A 132 -16.56 2.78 -5.69
N ILE A 133 -16.31 1.51 -5.31
CA ILE A 133 -14.98 1.05 -4.88
C ILE A 133 -13.98 1.14 -6.05
N ILE A 134 -14.35 0.72 -7.25
CA ILE A 134 -13.49 0.80 -8.43
C ILE A 134 -13.11 2.26 -8.71
N PHE A 135 -14.06 3.20 -8.64
CA PHE A 135 -13.74 4.62 -8.80
C PHE A 135 -12.81 5.15 -7.69
N GLY A 136 -13.01 4.69 -6.45
CA GLY A 136 -12.11 4.98 -5.34
C GLY A 136 -10.68 4.45 -5.56
N ILE A 137 -10.54 3.23 -6.09
CA ILE A 137 -9.25 2.65 -6.48
C ILE A 137 -8.61 3.49 -7.57
N LEU A 138 -9.32 3.79 -8.65
CA LEU A 138 -8.77 4.55 -9.77
C LEU A 138 -8.32 5.96 -9.37
N ALA A 139 -9.07 6.63 -8.50
CA ALA A 139 -8.68 7.93 -7.95
C ALA A 139 -7.36 7.83 -7.16
N ASN A 140 -7.22 6.81 -6.30
CA ASN A 140 -5.98 6.58 -5.55
C ASN A 140 -4.81 6.21 -6.45
N ILE A 141 -5.02 5.37 -7.45
CA ILE A 141 -3.98 5.00 -8.42
C ILE A 141 -3.48 6.21 -9.21
N LEU A 142 -4.36 7.16 -9.53
CA LEU A 142 -3.95 8.41 -10.15
C LEU A 142 -3.02 9.22 -9.22
N ILE A 143 -3.36 9.33 -7.94
CA ILE A 143 -2.52 10.00 -6.94
C ILE A 143 -1.17 9.28 -6.82
N VAL A 144 -1.19 7.95 -6.70
CA VAL A 144 0.01 7.11 -6.68
C VAL A 144 0.90 7.39 -7.88
N TYR A 145 0.34 7.38 -9.08
CA TYR A 145 1.07 7.67 -10.31
C TYR A 145 1.73 9.06 -10.28
N LEU A 146 0.99 10.08 -9.85
CA LEU A 146 1.52 11.45 -9.75
C LEU A 146 2.67 11.55 -8.74
N VAL A 147 2.56 10.89 -7.59
CA VAL A 147 3.61 10.85 -6.57
C VAL A 147 4.84 10.10 -7.09
N LEU A 148 4.67 8.92 -7.68
CA LEU A 148 5.78 8.15 -8.26
C LEU A 148 6.52 8.96 -9.33
N LYS A 149 5.78 9.61 -10.22
CA LYS A 149 6.33 10.44 -11.31
C LYS A 149 7.07 11.66 -10.78
N SER A 150 6.57 12.23 -9.68
CA SER A 150 7.15 13.44 -9.04
C SER A 150 8.25 13.12 -8.04
N SER A 151 8.52 11.86 -7.73
CA SER A 151 9.45 11.43 -6.68
C SER A 151 10.85 12.05 -6.81
N SER A 152 11.37 12.22 -8.03
CA SER A 152 12.67 12.88 -8.24
C SER A 152 12.68 14.38 -7.93
N ARG A 153 11.55 15.06 -8.14
CA ARG A 153 11.42 16.49 -7.77
C ARG A 153 11.35 16.63 -6.25
N ILE A 154 10.60 15.73 -5.61
CA ILE A 154 10.47 15.68 -4.15
C ILE A 154 11.85 15.45 -3.52
N GLU A 155 12.64 14.51 -4.05
CA GLU A 155 14.01 14.25 -3.59
C GLU A 155 14.89 15.50 -3.70
N LYS A 156 14.88 16.18 -4.85
CA LYS A 156 15.68 17.39 -5.08
C LYS A 156 15.31 18.53 -4.12
N THR A 157 14.02 18.65 -3.80
CA THR A 157 13.52 19.71 -2.92
C THR A 157 13.86 19.45 -1.45
N LEU A 158 13.73 18.21 -1.00
CA LEU A 158 13.93 17.83 0.39
C LEU A 158 15.41 17.59 0.75
N GLY A 159 16.22 17.22 -0.22
CA GLY A 159 17.61 16.82 0.00
C GLY A 159 17.74 15.55 0.86
N LYS A 160 18.96 15.03 1.01
CA LYS A 160 19.22 13.79 1.77
C LYS A 160 18.82 13.87 3.24
N ASN A 161 19.07 15.01 3.88
CA ASN A 161 18.76 15.21 5.30
C ASN A 161 17.24 15.32 5.53
N GLY A 162 16.51 16.05 4.68
CA GLY A 162 15.06 16.16 4.75
C GLY A 162 14.37 14.82 4.54
N LEU A 163 14.84 14.04 3.56
CA LEU A 163 14.34 12.68 3.32
C LEU A 163 14.55 11.76 4.53
N GLY A 164 15.71 11.85 5.21
CA GLY A 164 15.97 11.05 6.41
C GLY A 164 15.00 11.35 7.56
N VAL A 165 14.66 12.63 7.77
CA VAL A 165 13.68 13.03 8.79
C VAL A 165 12.28 12.54 8.42
N ILE A 166 11.85 12.79 7.18
CA ILE A 166 10.55 12.36 6.67
C ILE A 166 10.41 10.83 6.76
N ARG A 167 11.44 10.07 6.36
CA ARG A 167 11.47 8.61 6.47
C ARG A 167 11.16 8.14 7.89
N LYS A 168 11.80 8.73 8.91
CA LYS A 168 11.58 8.37 10.32
C LYS A 168 10.17 8.72 10.79
N VAL A 169 9.67 9.93 10.46
CA VAL A 169 8.33 10.36 10.83
C VAL A 169 7.27 9.42 10.23
N PHE A 170 7.35 9.17 8.93
CA PHE A 170 6.41 8.26 8.27
C PHE A 170 6.59 6.80 8.69
N GLY A 171 7.80 6.38 9.06
CA GLY A 171 8.03 5.09 9.69
C GLY A 171 7.21 4.91 10.98
N VAL A 172 7.15 5.94 11.82
CA VAL A 172 6.32 5.92 13.04
C VAL A 172 4.82 5.85 12.69
N VAL A 173 4.36 6.59 11.69
CA VAL A 173 2.97 6.54 11.23
C VAL A 173 2.63 5.14 10.70
N LEU A 174 3.51 4.58 9.87
CA LEU A 174 3.32 3.23 9.32
C LEU A 174 3.32 2.16 10.42
N LEU A 175 4.16 2.33 11.45
CA LEU A 175 4.17 1.46 12.62
C LEU A 175 2.81 1.52 13.37
N ALA A 176 2.26 2.71 13.54
CA ALA A 176 0.94 2.88 14.17
C ALA A 176 -0.18 2.23 13.35
N ILE A 177 -0.12 2.34 12.00
CA ILE A 177 -1.07 1.66 11.09
C ILE A 177 -0.93 0.14 11.23
N ALA A 178 0.29 -0.40 11.25
CA ALA A 178 0.54 -1.82 11.42
C ALA A 178 -0.05 -2.35 12.74
N VAL A 179 0.19 -1.64 13.85
CA VAL A 179 -0.37 -1.99 15.17
C VAL A 179 -1.91 -1.92 15.16
N LYS A 180 -2.49 -0.89 14.54
CA LYS A 180 -3.95 -0.77 14.41
C LYS A 180 -4.54 -1.92 13.62
N LEU A 181 -3.94 -2.29 12.48
CA LEU A 181 -4.39 -3.40 11.63
C LEU A 181 -4.30 -4.72 12.39
N PHE A 182 -3.20 -4.97 13.10
CA PHE A 182 -3.03 -6.12 13.98
C PHE A 182 -4.13 -6.20 15.04
N ALA A 183 -4.31 -5.12 15.83
CA ALA A 183 -5.25 -5.07 16.95
C ALA A 183 -6.72 -5.24 16.49
N ALA A 184 -7.06 -4.75 15.31
CA ALA A 184 -8.40 -4.88 14.76
C ALA A 184 -8.75 -6.32 14.36
N ASN A 185 -7.75 -7.10 13.89
CA ASN A 185 -7.99 -8.40 13.27
C ASN A 185 -7.55 -9.58 14.14
N VAL A 186 -6.61 -9.39 15.11
CA VAL A 186 -6.08 -10.48 15.93
C VAL A 186 -7.16 -11.21 16.75
N LYS A 187 -8.21 -10.51 17.19
CA LYS A 187 -9.31 -11.13 17.95
C LYS A 187 -10.07 -12.15 17.10
N GLY A 188 -10.21 -11.93 15.80
CA GLY A 188 -10.89 -12.84 14.89
C GLY A 188 -10.15 -14.17 14.68
N LEU A 189 -8.89 -14.30 15.11
CA LEU A 189 -8.15 -15.56 15.04
C LEU A 189 -8.52 -16.57 16.15
N PHE A 190 -9.19 -16.12 17.18
CA PHE A 190 -9.53 -16.93 18.38
C PHE A 190 -11.03 -17.21 18.49
N VAL A 191 -11.80 -16.85 17.50
CA VAL A 191 -13.24 -17.09 17.40
C VAL A 191 -13.52 -18.09 16.30
#